data_8566201796e66f89650dad8ffdd2c14a
#
_entry.id   8566201796e66f89650dad8ffdd2c14a
#
_cell.length_a   1.000
_cell.length_b   1.000
_cell.length_c   1.000
_cell.angle_alpha   90.00
_cell.angle_beta   90.00
_cell.angle_gamma   90.00
#
_symmetry.space_group_name_H-M   'P 1'
#
loop_
_entity.id
_entity.type
_entity.pdbx_description
1 polymer ?
#
loop_
_entity_poly.entity_id
_entity_poly.type
_entity_poly.pdbx_seq_one_letter_code
_entity_poly.pdbx_strand_id
1 'polypeptide(L)'
;IVPKEDEDISIELEKQFKNQGIEFATSAKISKVIHGKELSIEYMVEGKNEVFNCEKVLLGVGVQPNSDDIGLENLGIKTYGPGFIEVDEYMKTNINGIYAVGDINGKLPLAHVAFDQGVVAAETIAGENVEGIDDYSNMPKCTYCQPQIASIGLSEKEAREKGLSIK
;
A
#
# COMPACT_ATOMS: atom_id res chain seq x y z
N ILE A 1 -2.35 -13.75 4.90
CA ILE A 1 -1.32 -12.75 4.61
C ILE A 1 -1.50 -12.22 3.20
N VAL A 2 -0.80 -11.17 2.79
CA VAL A 2 -0.94 -10.49 1.49
C VAL A 2 -2.40 -10.29 1.03
N PRO A 3 -3.21 -9.52 1.75
CA PRO A 3 -4.67 -9.46 1.57
C PRO A 3 -5.14 -8.79 0.27
N LYS A 4 -4.21 -8.25 -0.53
CA LYS A 4 -4.49 -7.63 -1.84
C LYS A 4 -4.24 -8.59 -3.01
N GLU A 5 -3.69 -9.76 -2.74
CA GLU A 5 -3.46 -10.81 -3.73
C GLU A 5 -4.63 -11.79 -3.74
N ASP A 6 -4.69 -12.65 -4.75
CA ASP A 6 -5.67 -13.73 -4.80
C ASP A 6 -5.53 -14.69 -3.61
N GLU A 7 -6.63 -15.29 -3.20
CA GLU A 7 -6.69 -16.18 -2.03
C GLU A 7 -5.73 -17.36 -2.16
N ASP A 8 -5.65 -17.95 -3.35
CA ASP A 8 -4.74 -19.08 -3.64
C ASP A 8 -3.27 -18.70 -3.43
N ILE A 9 -2.90 -17.49 -3.82
CA ILE A 9 -1.56 -16.94 -3.63
C ILE A 9 -1.27 -16.75 -2.13
N SER A 10 -2.24 -16.21 -1.39
CA SER A 10 -2.13 -16.06 0.06
C SER A 10 -1.95 -17.41 0.77
N ILE A 11 -2.75 -18.40 0.41
CA ILE A 11 -2.68 -19.77 0.96
C ILE A 11 -1.32 -20.41 0.67
N GLU A 12 -0.84 -20.33 -0.56
CA GLU A 12 0.47 -20.93 -0.91
C GLU A 12 1.62 -20.22 -0.17
N LEU A 13 1.59 -18.88 -0.07
CA LEU A 13 2.61 -18.15 0.69
C LEU A 13 2.60 -18.53 2.17
N GLU A 14 1.43 -18.66 2.78
CA GLU A 14 1.30 -19.13 4.17
C GLU A 14 1.93 -20.51 4.39
N LYS A 15 1.68 -21.44 3.47
CA LYS A 15 2.27 -22.78 3.49
C LYS A 15 3.79 -22.71 3.40
N GLN A 16 4.32 -21.88 2.49
CA GLN A 16 5.76 -21.74 2.31
C GLN A 16 6.44 -21.10 3.53
N PHE A 17 5.81 -20.11 4.15
CA PHE A 17 6.33 -19.49 5.36
C PHE A 17 6.32 -20.46 6.55
N LYS A 18 5.26 -21.27 6.71
CA LYS A 18 5.25 -22.36 7.73
C LYS A 18 6.37 -23.37 7.51
N ASN A 19 6.64 -23.75 6.25
CA ASN A 19 7.75 -24.65 5.92
C ASN A 19 9.14 -24.06 6.26
N GLN A 20 9.24 -22.73 6.28
CA GLN A 20 10.45 -22.00 6.68
C GLN A 20 10.52 -21.76 8.20
N GLY A 21 9.55 -22.23 8.97
CA GLY A 21 9.49 -22.04 10.42
C GLY A 21 9.00 -20.64 10.84
N ILE A 22 8.37 -19.88 9.93
CA ILE A 22 7.78 -18.59 10.26
C ILE A 22 6.37 -18.83 10.80
N GLU A 23 6.15 -18.37 12.02
CA GLU A 23 4.83 -18.35 12.65
C GLU A 23 4.13 -17.01 12.40
N PHE A 24 2.83 -17.02 12.24
CA PHE A 24 2.04 -15.80 12.06
C PHE A 24 0.62 -15.97 12.62
N ALA A 25 0.06 -14.86 13.04
CA ALA A 25 -1.32 -14.75 13.47
C ALA A 25 -2.03 -13.69 12.59
N THR A 26 -2.91 -14.16 11.71
CA THR A 26 -3.70 -13.27 10.86
C THR A 26 -4.87 -12.67 11.67
N SER A 27 -5.38 -11.52 11.20
CA SER A 27 -6.47 -10.79 11.87
C SER A 27 -6.16 -10.43 13.34
N ALA A 28 -4.89 -10.43 13.72
CA ALA A 28 -4.45 -10.05 15.05
C ALA A 28 -4.49 -8.53 15.22
N LYS A 29 -5.02 -8.08 16.35
CA LYS A 29 -5.02 -6.68 16.75
C LYS A 29 -3.99 -6.49 17.85
N ILE A 30 -2.90 -5.79 17.53
CA ILE A 30 -1.86 -5.43 18.49
C ILE A 30 -2.42 -4.42 19.49
N SER A 31 -2.29 -4.72 20.77
CA SER A 31 -2.75 -3.86 21.87
C SER A 31 -1.60 -3.06 22.47
N LYS A 32 -0.44 -3.71 22.66
CA LYS A 32 0.69 -3.09 23.33
C LYS A 32 2.00 -3.80 23.01
N VAL A 33 3.08 -3.03 22.93
CA VAL A 33 4.45 -3.53 22.99
C VAL A 33 5.03 -3.15 24.36
N ILE A 34 5.51 -4.13 25.09
CA ILE A 34 6.05 -3.95 26.45
C ILE A 34 7.56 -4.15 26.37
N HIS A 35 8.28 -3.15 26.86
CA HIS A 35 9.72 -3.18 27.01
C HIS A 35 10.06 -3.45 28.47
N GLY A 36 10.60 -4.64 28.77
CA GLY A 36 11.02 -5.09 30.10
C GLY A 36 12.40 -5.74 30.03
N LYS A 37 12.62 -6.81 30.83
CA LYS A 37 13.81 -7.67 30.68
C LYS A 37 13.82 -8.38 29.32
N GLU A 38 12.65 -8.71 28.82
CA GLU A 38 12.37 -9.23 27.49
C GLU A 38 11.31 -8.35 26.83
N LEU A 39 11.30 -8.29 25.50
CA LEU A 39 10.22 -7.64 24.76
C LEU A 39 9.02 -8.58 24.70
N SER A 40 7.83 -8.04 24.92
CA SER A 40 6.59 -8.78 24.71
C SER A 40 5.57 -7.96 23.94
N ILE A 41 4.77 -8.63 23.14
CA ILE A 41 3.68 -8.06 22.36
C ILE A 41 2.38 -8.65 22.88
N GLU A 42 1.50 -7.79 23.37
CA GLU A 42 0.11 -8.15 23.67
C GLU A 42 -0.75 -7.92 22.45
N TYR A 43 -1.49 -8.93 22.04
CA TYR A 43 -2.38 -8.86 20.90
C TYR A 43 -3.65 -9.67 21.12
N MET A 44 -4.67 -9.36 20.37
CA MET A 44 -5.94 -10.08 20.38
C MET A 44 -6.15 -10.77 19.04
N VAL A 45 -6.46 -12.05 19.07
CA VAL A 45 -6.83 -12.87 17.91
C VAL A 45 -8.05 -13.71 18.29
N GLU A 46 -9.07 -13.76 17.43
CA GLU A 46 -10.33 -14.49 17.67
C GLU A 46 -11.00 -14.16 19.02
N GLY A 47 -10.87 -12.90 19.48
CA GLY A 47 -11.43 -12.44 20.75
C GLY A 47 -10.65 -12.86 21.99
N LYS A 48 -9.51 -13.53 21.85
CA LYS A 48 -8.62 -13.94 22.94
C LYS A 48 -7.40 -13.02 23.01
N ASN A 49 -7.00 -12.68 24.23
CA ASN A 49 -5.76 -11.97 24.48
C ASN A 49 -4.61 -12.97 24.54
N GLU A 50 -3.59 -12.71 23.77
CA GLU A 50 -2.37 -13.51 23.68
C GLU A 50 -1.15 -12.62 23.95
N VAL A 51 -0.05 -13.24 24.35
CA VAL A 51 1.24 -12.57 24.60
C VAL A 51 2.34 -13.33 23.86
N PHE A 52 3.13 -12.61 23.08
CA PHE A 52 4.29 -13.16 22.41
C PHE A 52 5.58 -12.51 22.92
N ASN A 53 6.52 -13.31 23.38
CA ASN A 53 7.83 -12.85 23.85
C ASN A 53 8.84 -12.94 22.70
N CYS A 54 9.68 -11.91 22.55
CA CYS A 54 10.67 -11.84 21.50
C CYS A 54 11.90 -11.01 21.92
N GLU A 55 12.99 -11.18 21.20
CA GLU A 55 14.20 -10.38 21.41
C GLU A 55 14.16 -9.04 20.68
N LYS A 56 13.44 -8.98 19.55
CA LYS A 56 13.33 -7.79 18.68
C LYS A 56 11.94 -7.68 18.10
N VAL A 57 11.48 -6.47 17.91
CA VAL A 57 10.22 -6.14 17.22
C VAL A 57 10.54 -5.29 16.01
N LEU A 58 10.10 -5.74 14.83
CA LEU A 58 10.09 -4.94 13.62
C LEU A 58 8.69 -4.39 13.40
N LEU A 59 8.56 -3.08 13.30
CA LEU A 59 7.31 -2.41 13.01
C LEU A 59 7.17 -2.19 11.50
N GLY A 60 6.20 -2.90 10.88
CA GLY A 60 5.93 -2.84 9.45
C GLY A 60 4.43 -2.69 9.17
N VAL A 61 3.77 -1.73 9.83
CA VAL A 61 2.29 -1.58 9.83
C VAL A 61 1.74 -0.65 8.75
N GLY A 62 2.55 -0.29 7.76
CA GLY A 62 2.19 0.61 6.67
C GLY A 62 2.97 1.92 6.70
N VAL A 63 2.58 2.83 5.83
CA VAL A 63 3.23 4.13 5.64
C VAL A 63 2.22 5.26 5.71
N GLN A 64 2.69 6.45 6.06
CA GLN A 64 1.94 7.70 5.99
C GLN A 64 2.69 8.69 5.11
N PRO A 65 2.01 9.60 4.42
CA PRO A 65 2.69 10.64 3.66
C PRO A 65 3.40 11.62 4.60
N ASN A 66 4.59 12.09 4.22
CA ASN A 66 5.28 13.17 4.91
C ASN A 66 4.80 14.52 4.36
N SER A 67 3.53 14.82 4.59
CA SER A 67 2.85 16.02 4.09
C SER A 67 2.65 17.10 5.14
N ASP A 68 3.00 16.82 6.40
CA ASP A 68 2.87 17.77 7.49
C ASP A 68 3.97 18.83 7.44
N ASP A 69 3.67 20.05 7.87
CA ASP A 69 4.61 21.17 8.04
C ASP A 69 5.38 21.60 6.77
N ILE A 70 4.87 21.28 5.58
CA ILE A 70 5.44 21.71 4.29
C ILE A 70 4.63 22.85 3.63
N GLY A 71 3.64 23.39 4.34
CA GLY A 71 2.90 24.57 3.94
C GLY A 71 1.70 24.32 2.99
N LEU A 72 1.25 23.06 2.86
CA LEU A 72 0.11 22.72 2.02
C LEU A 72 -1.16 23.44 2.43
N GLU A 73 -1.39 23.56 3.73
CA GLU A 73 -2.51 24.26 4.35
C GLU A 73 -2.53 25.74 4.01
N ASN A 74 -1.34 26.39 3.91
CA ASN A 74 -1.21 27.81 3.57
C ASN A 74 -1.62 28.09 2.12
N LEU A 75 -1.52 27.09 1.25
CA LEU A 75 -1.90 27.17 -0.16
C LEU A 75 -3.30 26.63 -0.40
N GLY A 76 -3.94 26.03 0.58
CA GLY A 76 -5.26 25.39 0.44
C GLY A 76 -5.21 24.15 -0.45
N ILE A 77 -4.09 23.43 -0.46
CA ILE A 77 -3.96 22.14 -1.16
C ILE A 77 -4.82 21.11 -0.45
N LYS A 78 -5.67 20.41 -1.21
CA LYS A 78 -6.55 19.37 -0.67
C LYS A 78 -5.77 18.10 -0.39
N THR A 79 -6.08 17.50 0.76
CA THR A 79 -5.56 16.20 1.18
C THR A 79 -6.69 15.26 1.56
N TYR A 80 -6.43 13.96 1.59
CA TYR A 80 -7.37 12.94 2.03
C TYR A 80 -6.70 11.89 2.92
N GLY A 81 -7.51 11.10 3.65
CA GLY A 81 -7.00 10.08 4.55
C GLY A 81 -6.01 10.65 5.58
N PRO A 82 -4.83 10.05 5.76
CA PRO A 82 -3.83 10.52 6.72
C PRO A 82 -2.97 11.69 6.21
N GLY A 83 -3.37 12.39 5.14
CA GLY A 83 -2.66 13.53 4.57
C GLY A 83 -2.14 13.33 3.15
N PHE A 84 -2.59 12.33 2.41
CA PHE A 84 -2.24 12.19 0.99
C PHE A 84 -2.77 13.37 0.17
N ILE A 85 -1.96 13.89 -0.74
CA ILE A 85 -2.33 15.00 -1.62
C ILE A 85 -3.30 14.50 -2.69
N GLU A 86 -4.46 15.15 -2.81
CA GLU A 86 -5.45 14.85 -3.84
C GLU A 86 -4.96 15.35 -5.20
N VAL A 87 -4.98 14.47 -6.20
CA VAL A 87 -4.60 14.78 -7.59
C VAL A 87 -5.58 14.17 -8.59
N ASP A 88 -5.70 14.82 -9.76
CA ASP A 88 -6.40 14.30 -10.92
C ASP A 88 -5.55 13.25 -11.68
N GLU A 89 -6.04 12.79 -12.84
CA GLU A 89 -5.36 11.82 -13.71
C GLU A 89 -4.06 12.36 -14.33
N TYR A 90 -3.85 13.67 -14.31
CA TYR A 90 -2.65 14.36 -14.79
C TYR A 90 -1.71 14.78 -13.66
N MET A 91 -1.92 14.25 -12.47
CA MET A 91 -1.17 14.57 -11.25
C MET A 91 -1.30 16.02 -10.77
N LYS A 92 -2.29 16.78 -11.27
CA LYS A 92 -2.55 18.15 -10.84
C LYS A 92 -3.26 18.16 -9.49
N THR A 93 -2.84 19.04 -8.60
CA THR A 93 -3.60 19.35 -7.39
C THR A 93 -4.76 20.33 -7.71
N ASN A 94 -5.55 20.65 -6.72
CA ASN A 94 -6.56 21.70 -6.82
C ASN A 94 -5.98 23.13 -7.00
N ILE A 95 -4.66 23.30 -6.86
CA ILE A 95 -3.97 24.59 -7.02
C ILE A 95 -3.19 24.58 -8.34
N ASN A 96 -3.50 25.56 -9.19
CA ASN A 96 -2.86 25.66 -10.50
C ASN A 96 -1.33 25.76 -10.40
N GLY A 97 -0.62 25.00 -11.23
CA GLY A 97 0.84 24.97 -11.25
C GLY A 97 1.48 24.08 -10.19
N ILE A 98 0.69 23.40 -9.35
CA ILE A 98 1.20 22.45 -8.34
C ILE A 98 0.74 21.03 -8.68
N TYR A 99 1.71 20.11 -8.70
CA TYR A 99 1.55 18.71 -9.03
C TYR A 99 2.09 17.86 -7.88
N ALA A 100 1.55 16.65 -7.68
CA ALA A 100 2.07 15.71 -6.70
C ALA A 100 2.19 14.31 -7.31
N VAL A 101 3.39 13.72 -7.26
CA VAL A 101 3.72 12.41 -7.83
C VAL A 101 4.33 11.49 -6.78
N GLY A 102 4.18 10.19 -6.96
CA GLY A 102 4.70 9.17 -6.06
C GLY A 102 3.85 8.95 -4.82
N ASP A 103 4.48 8.40 -3.79
CA ASP A 103 3.80 7.90 -2.59
C ASP A 103 2.94 8.96 -1.89
N ILE A 104 3.31 10.24 -2.02
CA ILE A 104 2.62 11.35 -1.37
C ILE A 104 1.18 11.55 -1.85
N ASN A 105 0.85 11.09 -3.07
CA ASN A 105 -0.52 11.17 -3.57
C ASN A 105 -1.37 9.92 -3.24
N GLY A 106 -0.78 8.89 -2.64
CA GLY A 106 -1.49 7.72 -2.13
C GLY A 106 -2.20 6.83 -3.16
N LYS A 107 -2.00 7.05 -4.46
CA LYS A 107 -2.66 6.25 -5.52
C LYS A 107 -2.16 4.81 -5.54
N LEU A 108 -0.87 4.61 -5.81
CA LEU A 108 -0.21 3.31 -5.74
C LEU A 108 1.28 3.52 -5.40
N PRO A 109 1.71 3.24 -4.16
CA PRO A 109 3.05 3.58 -3.67
C PRO A 109 4.11 2.60 -4.18
N LEU A 110 4.47 2.72 -5.45
CA LEU A 110 5.49 1.92 -6.13
C LEU A 110 6.39 2.83 -6.98
N ALA A 111 7.69 2.55 -6.99
CA ALA A 111 8.68 3.39 -7.63
C ALA A 111 8.42 3.61 -9.13
N HIS A 112 8.11 2.55 -9.88
CA HIS A 112 7.81 2.64 -11.32
C HIS A 112 6.52 3.42 -11.59
N VAL A 113 5.52 3.34 -10.70
CA VAL A 113 4.31 4.15 -10.79
C VAL A 113 4.63 5.64 -10.60
N ALA A 114 5.53 5.96 -9.65
CA ALA A 114 6.00 7.33 -9.46
C ALA A 114 6.75 7.86 -10.69
N PHE A 115 7.50 7.01 -11.40
CA PHE A 115 8.12 7.37 -12.68
C PHE A 115 7.07 7.71 -13.74
N ASP A 116 6.07 6.86 -13.95
CA ASP A 116 5.01 7.10 -14.92
C ASP A 116 4.22 8.37 -14.59
N GLN A 117 3.87 8.57 -13.32
CA GLN A 117 3.24 9.80 -12.84
C GLN A 117 4.11 11.04 -13.11
N GLY A 118 5.43 10.92 -12.91
CA GLY A 118 6.39 11.99 -13.17
C GLY A 118 6.44 12.37 -14.64
N VAL A 119 6.41 11.41 -15.55
CA VAL A 119 6.36 11.63 -17.01
C VAL A 119 5.06 12.34 -17.38
N VAL A 120 3.91 11.82 -16.94
CA VAL A 120 2.59 12.44 -17.20
C VAL A 120 2.54 13.88 -16.70
N ALA A 121 3.04 14.14 -15.49
CA ALA A 121 3.09 15.48 -14.94
C ALA A 121 3.98 16.42 -15.78
N ALA A 122 5.18 15.96 -16.17
CA ALA A 122 6.12 16.75 -16.94
C ALA A 122 5.59 17.11 -18.34
N GLU A 123 5.02 16.15 -19.05
CA GLU A 123 4.42 16.34 -20.37
C GLU A 123 3.19 17.25 -20.28
N THR A 124 2.36 17.10 -19.23
CA THR A 124 1.25 18.01 -18.97
C THR A 124 1.72 19.44 -18.74
N ILE A 125 2.80 19.64 -17.96
CA ILE A 125 3.41 20.97 -17.76
C ILE A 125 3.94 21.56 -19.05
N ALA A 126 4.51 20.72 -19.92
CA ALA A 126 5.00 21.14 -21.25
C ALA A 126 3.86 21.48 -22.24
N GLY A 127 2.61 21.17 -21.90
CA GLY A 127 1.45 21.40 -22.78
C GLY A 127 1.28 20.34 -23.88
N GLU A 128 1.90 19.18 -23.71
CA GLU A 128 1.75 18.05 -24.62
C GLU A 128 0.37 17.40 -24.46
N ASN A 129 -0.07 16.71 -25.51
CA ASN A 129 -1.29 15.90 -25.46
C ASN A 129 -0.98 14.53 -24.87
N VAL A 130 -1.11 14.41 -23.57
CA VAL A 130 -0.78 13.19 -22.80
C VAL A 130 -2.04 12.48 -22.32
N GLU A 131 -2.01 11.16 -22.29
CA GLU A 131 -3.03 10.35 -21.65
C GLU A 131 -2.80 10.35 -20.11
N GLY A 132 -3.86 10.68 -19.35
CA GLY A 132 -3.80 10.67 -17.89
C GLY A 132 -3.81 9.26 -17.32
N ILE A 133 -3.39 9.10 -16.06
CA ILE A 133 -3.44 7.83 -15.34
C ILE A 133 -4.67 7.85 -14.42
N ASP A 134 -5.76 7.26 -14.86
CA ASP A 134 -7.00 7.08 -14.07
C ASP A 134 -7.16 5.65 -13.54
N ASP A 135 -6.57 4.66 -14.22
CA ASP A 135 -6.59 3.25 -13.86
C ASP A 135 -5.19 2.69 -13.55
N TYR A 136 -4.99 2.28 -12.32
CA TYR A 136 -3.75 1.67 -11.83
C TYR A 136 -3.78 0.13 -11.87
N SER A 137 -4.83 -0.50 -12.37
CA SER A 137 -4.97 -1.96 -12.40
C SER A 137 -3.90 -2.63 -13.27
N ASN A 138 -3.45 -1.95 -14.32
CA ASN A 138 -2.42 -2.45 -15.23
C ASN A 138 -0.98 -2.20 -14.74
N MET A 139 -0.80 -1.65 -13.54
CA MET A 139 0.52 -1.44 -12.95
C MET A 139 0.98 -2.73 -12.26
N PRO A 140 2.12 -3.33 -12.65
CA PRO A 140 2.62 -4.55 -12.01
C PRO A 140 3.01 -4.30 -10.55
N LYS A 141 2.70 -5.27 -9.69
CA LYS A 141 3.04 -5.25 -8.27
C LYS A 141 3.92 -6.45 -7.95
N CYS A 142 4.96 -6.23 -7.15
CA CYS A 142 5.85 -7.30 -6.70
C CYS A 142 6.00 -7.26 -5.18
N THR A 143 5.85 -8.41 -4.54
CA THR A 143 6.20 -8.62 -3.14
C THR A 143 7.46 -9.47 -3.07
N TYR A 144 8.56 -8.84 -2.63
CA TYR A 144 9.88 -9.46 -2.55
C TYR A 144 10.02 -10.27 -1.27
N CYS A 145 9.60 -11.52 -1.34
CA CYS A 145 9.73 -12.52 -0.29
C CYS A 145 10.17 -13.86 -0.90
N GLN A 146 10.17 -14.93 -0.14
CA GLN A 146 10.52 -16.26 -0.65
C GLN A 146 9.39 -17.25 -0.34
N PRO A 147 8.67 -17.71 -1.39
CA PRO A 147 8.77 -17.34 -2.83
C PRO A 147 8.31 -15.90 -3.10
N GLN A 148 8.76 -15.31 -4.19
CA GLN A 148 8.31 -13.99 -4.63
C GLN A 148 6.89 -14.06 -5.21
N ILE A 149 6.15 -12.95 -5.07
CA ILE A 149 4.83 -12.78 -5.66
C ILE A 149 4.91 -11.63 -6.66
N ALA A 150 4.27 -11.81 -7.81
CA ALA A 150 4.05 -10.75 -8.79
C ALA A 150 2.61 -10.82 -9.30
N SER A 151 1.95 -9.68 -9.38
CA SER A 151 0.58 -9.57 -9.86
C SER A 151 0.39 -8.35 -10.74
N ILE A 152 -0.56 -8.43 -11.66
CA ILE A 152 -1.02 -7.34 -12.51
C ILE A 152 -2.49 -7.59 -12.88
N GLY A 153 -3.28 -6.55 -12.99
CA GLY A 153 -4.70 -6.64 -13.32
C GLY A 153 -5.57 -6.87 -12.10
N LEU A 154 -6.76 -7.41 -12.36
CA LEU A 154 -7.77 -7.67 -11.34
C LEU A 154 -7.49 -9.00 -10.63
N SER A 155 -7.76 -9.05 -9.35
CA SER A 155 -7.91 -10.32 -8.63
C SER A 155 -9.15 -11.08 -9.11
N GLU A 156 -9.19 -12.38 -8.87
CA GLU A 156 -10.36 -13.20 -9.16
C GLU A 156 -11.62 -12.63 -8.50
N LYS A 157 -11.50 -12.20 -7.26
CA LYS A 157 -12.58 -11.59 -6.50
C LYS A 157 -13.11 -10.33 -7.18
N GLU A 158 -12.22 -9.39 -7.54
CA GLU A 158 -12.60 -8.15 -8.23
C GLU A 158 -13.21 -8.41 -9.60
N ALA A 159 -12.69 -9.39 -10.35
CA ALA A 159 -13.24 -9.78 -11.63
C ALA A 159 -14.68 -10.34 -11.49
N ARG A 160 -14.92 -11.19 -10.49
CA ARG A 160 -16.26 -11.71 -10.18
C ARG A 160 -17.24 -10.62 -9.75
N GLU A 161 -16.79 -9.69 -8.89
CA GLU A 161 -17.60 -8.54 -8.45
C GLU A 161 -18.00 -7.63 -9.62
N LYS A 162 -17.14 -7.52 -10.65
CA LYS A 162 -17.43 -6.83 -11.92
C LYS A 162 -18.26 -7.66 -12.90
N GLY A 163 -18.65 -8.88 -12.55
CA GLY A 163 -19.45 -9.77 -13.42
C GLY A 163 -18.68 -10.35 -14.60
N LEU A 164 -17.34 -10.34 -14.56
CA LEU A 164 -16.53 -10.91 -15.61
C LEU A 164 -16.50 -12.43 -15.53
N SER A 165 -16.54 -13.08 -16.71
CA SER A 165 -16.35 -14.53 -16.81
C SER A 165 -14.86 -14.84 -16.73
N ILE A 166 -14.48 -15.62 -15.73
CA ILE A 166 -13.12 -16.05 -15.50
C ILE A 166 -13.00 -17.57 -15.64
N LYS A 167 -11.84 -18.03 -16.05
CA LYS A 167 -11.52 -19.46 -16.20
C LYS A 167 -10.45 -19.86 -15.20
#